data_d1599c51b3656dffefd74c7ada7efae2
#
_entry.id   d1599c51b3656dffefd74c7ada7efae2
#
_cell.length_a   1.000
_cell.length_b   1.000
_cell.length_c   1.000
_cell.angle_alpha   90.00
_cell.angle_beta   90.00
_cell.angle_gamma   90.00
#
_symmetry.space_group_name_H-M   'P 1'
#
loop_
_entity.id
_entity.type
_entity.pdbx_description
1 polymer ?
#
loop_
_entity_poly.entity_id
_entity_poly.type
_entity_poly.pdbx_seq_one_letter_code
_entity_poly.pdbx_strand_id
1 'polypeptide(L)'
;MIKIAPGVVSCWQNFSLLIEQELFFLPDNIYYLQGENGSGKSSFIKHCLFPALESKKILFYQIYLQQLFHLQGYAIKSHSAFYKPELKLKSEWDCIQYLLSNLSEIYAIEPRPVYCIVDENRYLAEIYRYLRASGFPFCLIFCEHSSFSVPEEVNLINFQLLAPNRSSVYETSI
;
A
#
# COMPACT_ATOMS: atom_id res chain seq x y z
N MET A 1 1.06 13.98 -5.10
CA MET A 1 2.03 13.18 -5.89
C MET A 1 3.21 12.81 -5.00
N ILE A 2 3.53 11.55 -4.91
CA ILE A 2 4.73 11.00 -4.26
C ILE A 2 5.74 10.69 -5.35
N LYS A 3 7.01 10.98 -5.08
CA LYS A 3 8.12 10.81 -6.03
C LYS A 3 9.25 10.04 -5.34
N ILE A 4 9.77 9.02 -6.02
CA ILE A 4 10.95 8.26 -5.61
C ILE A 4 12.02 8.49 -6.67
N ALA A 5 13.19 9.01 -6.25
CA ALA A 5 14.30 9.29 -7.15
C ALA A 5 15.03 8.00 -7.55
N PRO A 6 15.64 7.96 -8.75
CA PRO A 6 16.52 6.86 -9.14
C PRO A 6 17.76 6.78 -8.25
N GLY A 7 18.30 5.58 -8.09
CA GLY A 7 19.48 5.33 -7.27
C GLY A 7 19.45 4.00 -6.55
N VAL A 8 20.47 3.75 -5.73
CA VAL A 8 20.58 2.53 -4.92
C VAL A 8 20.10 2.81 -3.50
N VAL A 9 19.14 2.02 -3.04
CA VAL A 9 18.61 2.07 -1.68
C VAL A 9 19.03 0.82 -0.92
N SER A 10 19.80 0.99 0.14
CA SER A 10 20.13 -0.11 1.07
C SER A 10 18.95 -0.38 1.99
N CYS A 11 18.39 -1.59 1.93
CA CYS A 11 17.20 -1.95 2.70
C CYS A 11 17.53 -2.71 3.98
N TRP A 12 18.46 -3.67 3.89
CA TRP A 12 18.94 -4.51 4.99
C TRP A 12 20.46 -4.66 4.88
N GLN A 13 21.11 -5.29 5.86
CA GLN A 13 22.58 -5.43 5.89
C GLN A 13 23.19 -5.92 4.56
N ASN A 14 22.47 -6.76 3.81
CA ASN A 14 22.98 -7.35 2.57
C ASN A 14 21.98 -7.28 1.42
N PHE A 15 20.94 -6.44 1.48
CA PHE A 15 19.96 -6.33 0.40
C PHE A 15 19.79 -4.88 -0.04
N SER A 16 19.81 -4.65 -1.35
CA SER A 16 19.61 -3.33 -1.94
C SER A 16 18.66 -3.35 -3.13
N LEU A 17 18.00 -2.23 -3.35
CA LEU A 17 17.15 -1.96 -4.51
C LEU A 17 17.84 -0.94 -5.41
N LEU A 18 17.95 -1.23 -6.69
CA LEU A 18 18.33 -0.28 -7.73
C LEU A 18 17.06 0.29 -8.36
N ILE A 19 16.74 1.51 -8.04
CA ILE A 19 15.65 2.24 -8.70
C ILE A 19 16.21 2.77 -10.01
N GLU A 20 15.78 2.22 -11.13
CA GLU A 20 16.36 2.52 -12.45
C GLU A 20 15.93 3.87 -12.99
N GLN A 21 14.73 4.30 -12.65
CA GLN A 21 14.13 5.55 -13.11
C GLN A 21 13.33 6.24 -12.00
N GLU A 22 12.97 7.47 -12.22
CA GLU A 22 12.10 8.21 -11.33
C GLU A 22 10.68 7.59 -11.32
N LEU A 23 10.17 7.26 -10.14
CA LEU A 23 8.84 6.68 -9.97
C LEU A 23 7.89 7.71 -9.36
N PHE A 24 6.67 7.76 -9.90
CA PHE A 24 5.62 8.65 -9.44
C PHE A 24 4.40 7.88 -8.98
N PHE A 25 3.86 8.24 -7.81
CA PHE A 25 2.60 7.72 -7.31
C PHE A 25 1.60 8.87 -7.20
N LEU A 26 0.61 8.85 -8.08
CA LEU A 26 -0.40 9.89 -8.22
C LEU A 26 -1.69 9.48 -7.51
N PRO A 27 -2.47 10.41 -6.93
CA PRO A 27 -3.87 10.16 -6.60
C PRO A 27 -4.63 9.70 -7.85
N ASP A 28 -5.70 8.94 -7.65
CA ASP A 28 -6.56 8.38 -8.70
C ASP A 28 -5.90 7.35 -9.63
N ASN A 29 -4.73 6.83 -9.22
CA ASN A 29 -4.02 5.79 -9.95
C ASN A 29 -3.86 4.52 -9.12
N ILE A 30 -3.70 3.40 -9.84
CA ILE A 30 -3.48 2.09 -9.27
C ILE A 30 -2.10 1.60 -9.71
N TYR A 31 -1.32 1.10 -8.75
CA TYR A 31 0.04 0.59 -8.96
C TYR A 31 0.16 -0.84 -8.47
N TYR A 32 0.58 -1.72 -9.35
CA TYR A 32 0.87 -3.11 -9.03
C TYR A 32 2.39 -3.32 -8.92
N LEU A 33 2.84 -3.72 -7.74
CA LEU A 33 4.22 -4.10 -7.48
C LEU A 33 4.41 -5.57 -7.88
N GLN A 34 4.91 -5.79 -9.10
CA GLN A 34 5.05 -7.11 -9.71
C GLN A 34 6.48 -7.65 -9.54
N GLY A 35 6.60 -8.91 -9.14
CA GLY A 35 7.91 -9.59 -9.03
C GLY A 35 7.79 -10.87 -8.21
N GLU A 36 8.81 -11.72 -8.31
CA GLU A 36 8.88 -12.98 -7.57
C GLU A 36 8.97 -12.77 -6.05
N ASN A 37 8.76 -13.86 -5.30
CA ASN A 37 8.99 -13.86 -3.86
C ASN A 37 10.46 -13.53 -3.56
N GLY A 38 10.68 -12.65 -2.58
CA GLY A 38 12.03 -12.19 -2.24
C GLY A 38 12.61 -11.11 -3.16
N SER A 39 11.89 -10.67 -4.21
CA SER A 39 12.37 -9.61 -5.11
C SER A 39 12.40 -8.20 -4.46
N GLY A 40 11.94 -8.05 -3.22
CA GLY A 40 12.07 -6.80 -2.48
C GLY A 40 10.85 -5.87 -2.50
N LYS A 41 9.66 -6.35 -2.90
CA LYS A 41 8.41 -5.56 -2.90
C LYS A 41 8.12 -4.93 -1.53
N SER A 42 8.08 -5.73 -0.46
CA SER A 42 7.86 -5.22 0.91
C SER A 42 9.02 -4.35 1.41
N SER A 43 10.26 -4.60 0.94
CA SER A 43 11.41 -3.73 1.22
C SER A 43 11.25 -2.37 0.56
N PHE A 44 10.77 -2.32 -0.68
CA PHE A 44 10.45 -1.07 -1.38
C PHE A 44 9.39 -0.26 -0.64
N ILE A 45 8.31 -0.90 -0.19
CA ILE A 45 7.28 -0.23 0.61
C ILE A 45 7.91 0.42 1.86
N LYS A 46 8.73 -0.32 2.61
CA LYS A 46 9.30 0.13 3.88
C LYS A 46 10.43 1.15 3.73
N HIS A 47 11.31 0.99 2.75
CA HIS A 47 12.55 1.77 2.64
C HIS A 47 12.52 2.85 1.55
N CYS A 48 11.55 2.80 0.63
CA CYS A 48 11.41 3.80 -0.42
C CYS A 48 10.09 4.56 -0.30
N LEU A 49 8.97 3.82 -0.27
CA LEU A 49 7.64 4.44 -0.33
C LEU A 49 7.27 5.16 0.98
N PHE A 50 7.44 4.53 2.15
CA PHE A 50 7.14 5.17 3.43
C PHE A 50 7.99 6.43 3.67
N PRO A 51 9.32 6.41 3.52
CA PRO A 51 10.11 7.62 3.65
C PRO A 51 9.71 8.74 2.67
N ALA A 52 9.33 8.36 1.43
CA ALA A 52 8.85 9.32 0.44
C ALA A 52 7.49 9.92 0.83
N LEU A 53 6.59 9.15 1.43
CA LEU A 53 5.34 9.64 2.00
C LEU A 53 5.60 10.57 3.19
N GLU A 54 6.40 10.16 4.17
CA GLU A 54 6.72 10.94 5.37
C GLU A 54 7.43 12.25 5.08
N SER A 55 8.27 12.28 4.02
CA SER A 55 9.01 13.49 3.62
C SER A 55 8.12 14.58 3.05
N LYS A 56 6.87 14.29 2.69
CA LYS A 56 5.96 15.25 2.09
C LYS A 56 5.30 16.13 3.15
N LYS A 57 5.40 17.45 2.94
CA LYS A 57 4.64 18.45 3.71
C LYS A 57 3.14 18.47 3.34
N ILE A 58 2.74 17.73 2.30
CA ILE A 58 1.35 17.63 1.86
C ILE A 58 0.62 16.65 2.77
N LEU A 59 -0.44 17.11 3.39
CA LEU A 59 -1.28 16.27 4.23
C LEU A 59 -2.05 15.26 3.37
N PHE A 60 -1.98 13.99 3.74
CA PHE A 60 -2.69 12.87 3.12
C PHE A 60 -3.07 11.86 4.20
N TYR A 61 -3.95 10.93 3.86
CA TYR A 61 -4.25 9.78 4.70
C TYR A 61 -3.56 8.55 4.15
N GLN A 62 -2.98 7.75 5.04
CA GLN A 62 -2.31 6.51 4.67
C GLN A 62 -2.94 5.33 5.39
N ILE A 63 -3.26 4.28 4.63
CA ILE A 63 -3.58 2.96 5.16
C ILE A 63 -2.55 1.97 4.63
N TYR A 64 -1.97 1.18 5.52
CA TYR A 64 -1.11 0.07 5.18
C TYR A 64 -1.67 -1.24 5.73
N LEU A 65 -2.03 -2.16 4.84
CA LEU A 65 -2.52 -3.49 5.17
C LEU A 65 -1.41 -4.50 4.90
N GLN A 66 -0.85 -5.03 6.00
CA GLN A 66 0.31 -5.91 5.97
C GLN A 66 -0.07 -7.33 5.51
N GLN A 67 0.90 -8.05 4.95
CA GLN A 67 0.80 -9.48 4.65
C GLN A 67 0.38 -10.30 5.90
N LEU A 68 1.00 -10.03 7.05
CA LEU A 68 0.63 -10.64 8.34
C LEU A 68 -0.43 -9.80 9.06
N PHE A 69 -1.59 -9.62 8.41
CA PHE A 69 -2.65 -8.73 8.91
C PHE A 69 -3.18 -9.13 10.30
N HIS A 70 -3.10 -10.40 10.68
CA HIS A 70 -3.52 -10.86 12.01
C HIS A 70 -2.82 -10.11 13.16
N LEU A 71 -1.53 -9.74 13.01
CA LEU A 71 -0.81 -8.94 14.01
C LEU A 71 -1.37 -7.51 14.10
N GLN A 72 -1.67 -6.92 12.97
CA GLN A 72 -2.31 -5.60 12.87
C GLN A 72 -3.75 -5.64 13.42
N GLY A 73 -4.46 -6.74 13.17
CA GLY A 73 -5.83 -6.98 13.62
C GLY A 73 -5.98 -6.92 15.15
N TYR A 74 -5.01 -7.38 15.93
CA TYR A 74 -5.04 -7.26 17.39
C TYR A 74 -5.02 -5.79 17.84
N ALA A 75 -4.16 -4.97 17.26
CA ALA A 75 -4.10 -3.54 17.59
C ALA A 75 -5.41 -2.83 17.22
N ILE A 76 -5.99 -3.16 16.05
CA ILE A 76 -7.27 -2.60 15.60
C ILE A 76 -8.41 -2.99 16.54
N LYS A 77 -8.49 -4.26 16.96
CA LYS A 77 -9.50 -4.74 17.92
C LYS A 77 -9.37 -4.04 19.27
N SER A 78 -8.16 -3.87 19.77
CA SER A 78 -7.92 -3.15 21.02
C SER A 78 -8.34 -1.68 20.93
N HIS A 79 -7.99 -1.01 19.82
CA HIS A 79 -8.42 0.36 19.54
C HIS A 79 -9.94 0.48 19.47
N SER A 80 -10.60 -0.41 18.70
CA SER A 80 -12.06 -0.42 18.59
C SER A 80 -12.74 -0.64 19.95
N ALA A 81 -12.24 -1.59 20.75
CA ALA A 81 -12.79 -1.87 22.07
C ALA A 81 -12.73 -0.66 23.02
N PHE A 82 -11.73 0.21 22.83
CA PHE A 82 -11.59 1.42 23.65
C PHE A 82 -12.50 2.57 23.16
N TYR A 83 -12.53 2.82 21.85
CA TYR A 83 -13.21 3.99 21.28
C TYR A 83 -14.63 3.73 20.81
N LYS A 84 -14.97 2.51 20.39
CA LYS A 84 -16.29 2.07 19.89
C LYS A 84 -16.61 0.69 20.49
N PRO A 85 -16.81 0.57 21.81
CA PRO A 85 -16.95 -0.73 22.53
C PRO A 85 -18.19 -1.53 22.09
N GLU A 86 -19.16 -0.91 21.45
CA GLU A 86 -20.32 -1.56 20.86
C GLU A 86 -19.98 -2.40 19.62
N LEU A 87 -18.86 -2.10 18.95
CA LEU A 87 -18.42 -2.82 17.77
C LEU A 87 -17.63 -4.07 18.17
N LYS A 88 -18.15 -5.24 17.83
CA LYS A 88 -17.48 -6.54 18.05
C LYS A 88 -16.80 -7.00 16.77
N LEU A 89 -15.53 -6.60 16.56
CA LEU A 89 -14.76 -7.04 15.42
C LEU A 89 -14.33 -8.51 15.58
N LYS A 90 -14.95 -9.41 14.83
CA LYS A 90 -14.72 -10.87 14.93
C LYS A 90 -13.71 -11.35 13.91
N SER A 91 -13.79 -10.89 12.67
CA SER A 91 -12.97 -11.30 11.54
C SER A 91 -11.89 -10.27 11.20
N GLU A 92 -10.94 -10.66 10.33
CA GLU A 92 -10.00 -9.71 9.74
C GLU A 92 -10.72 -8.68 8.85
N TRP A 93 -11.74 -9.12 8.14
CA TRP A 93 -12.54 -8.21 7.31
C TRP A 93 -13.25 -7.15 8.15
N ASP A 94 -13.81 -7.50 9.30
CA ASP A 94 -14.40 -6.51 10.21
C ASP A 94 -13.36 -5.45 10.64
N CYS A 95 -12.10 -5.86 10.88
CA CYS A 95 -11.02 -4.93 11.21
C CYS A 95 -10.68 -4.00 10.03
N ILE A 96 -10.63 -4.53 8.81
CA ILE A 96 -10.40 -3.73 7.59
C ILE A 96 -11.55 -2.76 7.37
N GLN A 97 -12.80 -3.22 7.47
CA GLN A 97 -13.98 -2.36 7.35
C GLN A 97 -13.98 -1.24 8.40
N TYR A 98 -13.58 -1.54 9.62
CA TYR A 98 -13.45 -0.54 10.68
C TYR A 98 -12.43 0.55 10.31
N LEU A 99 -11.25 0.19 9.79
CA LEU A 99 -10.26 1.16 9.32
C LEU A 99 -10.78 2.01 8.16
N LEU A 100 -11.43 1.38 7.18
CA LEU A 100 -11.97 2.06 6.01
C LEU A 100 -13.14 3.01 6.38
N SER A 101 -13.99 2.60 7.33
CA SER A 101 -15.08 3.44 7.84
C SER A 101 -14.54 4.66 8.57
N ASN A 102 -13.55 4.48 9.45
CA ASN A 102 -12.90 5.60 10.14
C ASN A 102 -12.23 6.56 9.14
N LEU A 103 -11.61 6.03 8.08
CA LEU A 103 -11.05 6.87 7.02
C LEU A 103 -12.13 7.71 6.34
N SER A 104 -13.29 7.13 6.04
CA SER A 104 -14.43 7.86 5.44
C SER A 104 -14.97 8.93 6.38
N GLU A 105 -15.09 8.64 7.68
CA GLU A 105 -15.49 9.62 8.70
C GLU A 105 -14.51 10.81 8.75
N ILE A 106 -13.19 10.52 8.75
CA ILE A 106 -12.15 11.56 8.79
C ILE A 106 -12.13 12.35 7.49
N TYR A 107 -12.26 11.69 6.34
CA TYR A 107 -12.29 12.34 5.04
C TYR A 107 -13.47 13.31 4.90
N ALA A 108 -14.64 12.96 5.46
CA ALA A 108 -15.80 13.83 5.46
C ALA A 108 -15.59 15.14 6.24
N ILE A 109 -14.70 15.13 7.25
CA ILE A 109 -14.34 16.32 8.06
C ILE A 109 -13.26 17.13 7.35
N GLU A 110 -12.22 16.47 6.84
CA GLU A 110 -11.09 17.11 6.19
C GLU A 110 -10.65 16.32 4.95
N PRO A 111 -11.13 16.69 3.74
CA PRO A 111 -10.80 15.99 2.51
C PRO A 111 -9.30 16.07 2.18
N ARG A 112 -8.66 14.90 2.04
CA ARG A 112 -7.25 14.75 1.67
C ARG A 112 -7.06 13.51 0.80
N PRO A 113 -6.08 13.49 -0.12
CA PRO A 113 -5.77 12.29 -0.89
C PRO A 113 -5.46 11.10 0.02
N VAL A 114 -5.91 9.91 -0.39
CA VAL A 114 -5.71 8.67 0.34
C VAL A 114 -4.67 7.81 -0.38
N TYR A 115 -3.65 7.34 0.35
CA TYR A 115 -2.71 6.34 -0.13
C TYR A 115 -2.98 5.02 0.59
N CYS A 116 -3.54 4.06 -0.15
CA CYS A 116 -3.84 2.72 0.35
C CYS A 116 -2.78 1.74 -0.17
N ILE A 117 -2.02 1.15 0.74
CA ILE A 117 -0.95 0.21 0.44
C ILE A 117 -1.38 -1.16 0.95
N VAL A 118 -1.43 -2.16 0.05
CA VAL A 118 -1.90 -3.51 0.34
C VAL A 118 -0.78 -4.50 0.02
N ASP A 119 -0.17 -5.06 1.05
CA ASP A 119 0.96 -6.00 0.94
C ASP A 119 0.43 -7.44 1.10
N GLU A 120 0.11 -8.08 -0.03
CA GLU A 120 -0.36 -9.47 -0.13
C GLU A 120 -1.57 -9.80 0.77
N ASN A 121 -2.60 -8.98 0.71
CA ASN A 121 -3.80 -9.16 1.53
C ASN A 121 -4.95 -9.76 0.72
N ARG A 122 -5.50 -10.88 1.19
CA ARG A 122 -6.59 -11.64 0.54
C ARG A 122 -7.89 -10.86 0.29
N TYR A 123 -8.06 -9.70 0.94
CA TYR A 123 -9.24 -8.83 0.78
C TYR A 123 -9.01 -7.68 -0.21
N LEU A 124 -7.98 -7.76 -1.07
CA LEU A 124 -7.66 -6.71 -2.04
C LEU A 124 -8.87 -6.31 -2.89
N ALA A 125 -9.64 -7.30 -3.37
CA ALA A 125 -10.82 -7.05 -4.20
C ALA A 125 -11.92 -6.27 -3.46
N GLU A 126 -12.16 -6.60 -2.20
CA GLU A 126 -13.13 -5.92 -1.34
C GLU A 126 -12.67 -4.51 -0.98
N ILE A 127 -11.37 -4.35 -0.67
CA ILE A 127 -10.75 -3.05 -0.38
C ILE A 127 -10.89 -2.14 -1.60
N TYR A 128 -10.54 -2.62 -2.78
CA TYR A 128 -10.67 -1.87 -4.02
C TYR A 128 -12.11 -1.42 -4.28
N ARG A 129 -13.09 -2.34 -4.16
CA ARG A 129 -14.52 -2.01 -4.32
C ARG A 129 -14.97 -0.94 -3.32
N TYR A 130 -14.51 -1.01 -2.08
CA TYR A 130 -14.81 -0.01 -1.06
C TYR A 130 -14.23 1.37 -1.44
N LEU A 131 -12.96 1.43 -1.81
CA LEU A 131 -12.28 2.67 -2.21
C LEU A 131 -12.99 3.33 -3.40
N ARG A 132 -13.39 2.53 -4.41
CA ARG A 132 -14.16 3.04 -5.56
C ARG A 132 -15.53 3.57 -5.19
N ALA A 133 -16.22 2.92 -4.27
CA ALA A 133 -17.55 3.34 -3.80
C ALA A 133 -17.51 4.57 -2.88
N SER A 134 -16.36 4.86 -2.25
CA SER A 134 -16.23 5.95 -1.28
C SER A 134 -16.26 7.36 -1.90
N GLY A 135 -15.93 7.49 -3.20
CA GLY A 135 -15.92 8.75 -3.93
C GLY A 135 -14.76 9.70 -3.58
N PHE A 136 -13.84 9.32 -2.71
CA PHE A 136 -12.65 10.14 -2.45
C PHE A 136 -11.48 9.75 -3.38
N PRO A 137 -10.58 10.72 -3.73
CA PRO A 137 -9.40 10.42 -4.54
C PRO A 137 -8.45 9.51 -3.77
N PHE A 138 -8.04 8.39 -4.37
CA PHE A 138 -7.13 7.44 -3.75
C PHE A 138 -6.03 6.97 -4.71
N CYS A 139 -4.86 6.69 -4.15
CA CYS A 139 -3.80 5.94 -4.81
C CYS A 139 -3.78 4.54 -4.19
N LEU A 140 -4.03 3.50 -4.97
CA LEU A 140 -3.90 2.11 -4.53
C LEU A 140 -2.57 1.55 -5.00
N ILE A 141 -1.75 1.08 -4.05
CA ILE A 141 -0.46 0.43 -4.31
C ILE A 141 -0.56 -0.97 -3.71
N PHE A 142 -0.42 -2.00 -4.52
CA PHE A 142 -0.56 -3.37 -4.04
C PHE A 142 0.48 -4.32 -4.60
N CYS A 143 0.77 -5.37 -3.86
CA CYS A 143 1.45 -6.58 -4.33
C CYS A 143 0.56 -7.80 -4.04
N GLU A 144 0.51 -8.72 -5.00
CA GLU A 144 -0.34 -9.91 -4.98
C GLU A 144 0.39 -11.04 -5.72
N HIS A 145 0.17 -12.29 -5.28
CA HIS A 145 0.66 -13.47 -5.96
C HIS A 145 -0.39 -14.13 -6.85
N SER A 146 -1.67 -13.85 -6.59
CA SER A 146 -2.78 -14.36 -7.39
C SER A 146 -3.16 -13.39 -8.51
N SER A 147 -3.76 -13.91 -9.57
CA SER A 147 -4.26 -13.11 -10.69
C SER A 147 -5.51 -12.31 -10.29
N PHE A 148 -5.32 -11.25 -9.51
CA PHE A 148 -6.36 -10.26 -9.31
C PHE A 148 -6.45 -9.38 -10.55
N SER A 149 -7.54 -9.49 -11.31
CA SER A 149 -7.79 -8.58 -12.42
C SER A 149 -8.44 -7.30 -11.91
N VAL A 150 -7.66 -6.26 -11.83
CA VAL A 150 -8.19 -4.90 -11.66
C VAL A 150 -8.86 -4.52 -12.98
N PRO A 151 -10.11 -4.04 -13.00
CA PRO A 151 -10.83 -3.71 -14.24
C PRO A 151 -10.36 -2.42 -14.91
N GLU A 152 -9.28 -1.80 -14.47
CA GLU A 152 -8.76 -0.50 -14.93
C GLU A 152 -7.29 -0.62 -15.36
N GLU A 153 -6.80 0.42 -16.04
CA GLU A 153 -5.38 0.55 -16.35
C GLU A 153 -4.57 0.59 -15.04
N VAL A 154 -3.59 -0.29 -14.95
CA VAL A 154 -2.71 -0.43 -13.79
C VAL A 154 -1.30 -0.10 -14.18
N ASN A 155 -0.67 0.81 -13.45
CA ASN A 155 0.76 1.09 -13.63
C ASN A 155 1.58 -0.07 -13.04
N LEU A 156 2.45 -0.67 -13.83
CA LEU A 156 3.28 -1.79 -13.40
C LEU A 156 4.63 -1.31 -12.89
N ILE A 157 4.94 -1.61 -11.63
CA ILE A 157 6.27 -1.44 -11.04
C ILE A 157 6.90 -2.82 -10.93
N ASN A 158 7.88 -3.09 -11.75
CA ASN A 158 8.52 -4.39 -11.86
C ASN A 158 9.71 -4.50 -10.93
N PHE A 159 9.83 -5.65 -10.28
CA PHE A 159 10.93 -6.03 -9.42
C PHE A 159 11.65 -7.23 -10.03
N GLN A 160 12.86 -7.02 -10.54
CA GLN A 160 13.69 -8.07 -11.12
C GLN A 160 14.87 -8.37 -10.20
N LEU A 161 14.98 -9.60 -9.75
CA LEU A 161 16.11 -10.06 -8.95
C LEU A 161 17.36 -10.14 -9.85
N LEU A 162 18.37 -9.30 -9.59
CA LEU A 162 19.64 -9.28 -10.32
C LEU A 162 20.68 -10.20 -9.68
N ALA A 163 20.64 -10.33 -8.35
CA ALA A 163 21.47 -11.20 -7.54
C ALA A 163 20.73 -11.53 -6.25
N PRO A 164 21.15 -12.52 -5.45
CA PRO A 164 20.47 -12.88 -4.20
C PRO A 164 20.23 -11.73 -3.21
N ASN A 165 21.02 -10.68 -3.34
CA ASN A 165 20.98 -9.52 -2.46
C ASN A 165 20.72 -8.18 -3.17
N ARG A 166 20.28 -8.22 -4.43
CA ARG A 166 20.02 -7.01 -5.22
C ARG A 166 18.89 -7.22 -6.21
N SER A 167 17.96 -6.28 -6.23
CA SER A 167 16.90 -6.21 -7.26
C SER A 167 16.90 -4.88 -7.96
N SER A 168 16.51 -4.86 -9.24
CA SER A 168 16.13 -3.64 -9.95
C SER A 168 14.64 -3.38 -9.83
N VAL A 169 14.28 -2.10 -9.87
CA VAL A 169 12.91 -1.61 -9.80
C VAL A 169 12.69 -0.59 -10.91
N TYR A 170 11.71 -0.85 -11.77
CA TYR A 170 11.38 0.02 -12.90
C TYR A 170 9.89 -0.02 -13.23
N GLU A 171 9.36 1.07 -13.77
CA GLU A 171 7.99 1.16 -14.26
C GLU A 171 7.95 0.77 -15.74
N THR A 172 6.96 -0.05 -16.10
CA THR A 172 6.67 -0.34 -17.50
C THR A 172 5.42 0.45 -17.91
N SER A 173 5.57 1.33 -18.88
CA SER A 173 4.43 1.96 -19.55
C SER A 173 3.74 0.90 -20.42
N ILE A 174 2.46 0.67 -20.19
CA ILE A 174 1.60 -0.16 -21.04
C ILE A 174 1.04 0.71 -22.16
#